data_02f3b27e513e204a2ad102ddb47054f0
#
_entry.id   02f3b27e513e204a2ad102ddb47054f0
#
_cell.length_a   1.000
_cell.length_b   1.000
_cell.length_c   1.000
_cell.angle_alpha   90.00
_cell.angle_beta   90.00
_cell.angle_gamma   90.00
#
_symmetry.space_group_name_H-M   'P 1'
#
loop_
_entity.id
_entity.type
_entity.pdbx_description
1 polymer ?
#
loop_
_entity_poly.entity_id
_entity_poly.type
_entity_poly.pdbx_seq_one_letter_code
_entity_poly.pdbx_strand_id
1 'polypeptide(L)'
;MKKKVLSLIGMIILINIISVTAINLEITSKSVSNSYLIELNDPAVFDLIIKNLDKSDSFQIYSLVGINITHEPFRINKDETEIVRIYLTPQDYLRSNPQSYTFEYKIKNSKNEIKSETLTINIVSLNSAFSINPTSINPKSEKINVNMKNNLMKNLKNVKFKLKSEFFNDYEKELSFGPNEIKKLEININKNELKTLTAGNYILNSQISLQNNIVNLESKIRFLEDEGVEISESEEGSIMQRTEIVKKNIGNTKQLVAISQKKNFIAYLFTTTNIPPTKVETDGFYKNYIWEKVLNPDEELRVVTRTNWLFPIIIIIIIIIGAGLIRKSIYDNLELTKKVSFVKTKGGEFALKVSVKARAKKQIEKIKIIDRLPFMVKLYDKFGIITPDKIDLQ
;
A
#
# COMPACT_ATOMS: atom_id res chain seq x y z
N MET A 1 -66.77 -60.27 47.10
CA MET A 1 -67.09 -59.90 45.70
C MET A 1 -66.23 -58.73 45.15
N LYS A 2 -65.91 -57.65 45.84
CA LYS A 2 -65.16 -56.46 45.34
C LYS A 2 -63.73 -56.79 44.88
N LYS A 3 -63.00 -57.71 45.51
CA LYS A 3 -61.62 -58.07 45.10
C LYS A 3 -61.58 -58.86 43.80
N LYS A 4 -62.58 -59.70 43.49
CA LYS A 4 -62.65 -60.49 42.24
C LYS A 4 -62.98 -59.60 41.03
N VAL A 5 -63.83 -58.54 41.24
CA VAL A 5 -64.15 -57.57 40.17
C VAL A 5 -62.96 -56.65 39.84
N LEU A 6 -62.21 -56.25 40.87
CA LEU A 6 -60.98 -55.46 40.66
C LEU A 6 -59.89 -56.21 39.90
N SER A 7 -59.78 -57.54 40.17
CA SER A 7 -58.83 -58.44 39.44
C SER A 7 -59.30 -58.62 37.99
N LEU A 8 -60.58 -58.69 37.70
CA LEU A 8 -61.07 -58.86 36.33
C LEU A 8 -60.95 -57.56 35.53
N ILE A 9 -61.10 -56.38 36.13
CA ILE A 9 -60.88 -55.08 35.52
C ILE A 9 -59.39 -54.89 35.24
N GLY A 10 -58.47 -55.24 36.13
CA GLY A 10 -57.03 -55.23 35.91
C GLY A 10 -56.60 -56.16 34.79
N MET A 11 -57.23 -57.32 34.63
CA MET A 11 -56.95 -58.25 33.55
C MET A 11 -57.46 -57.76 32.17
N ILE A 12 -58.58 -57.04 32.13
CA ILE A 12 -59.11 -56.43 30.90
C ILE A 12 -58.29 -55.23 30.45
N ILE A 13 -57.69 -54.48 31.38
CA ILE A 13 -56.76 -53.36 31.06
C ILE A 13 -55.44 -53.88 30.52
N LEU A 14 -54.98 -55.05 30.98
CA LEU A 14 -53.75 -55.67 30.48
C LEU A 14 -53.85 -56.26 29.06
N ILE A 15 -55.07 -56.58 28.59
CA ILE A 15 -55.30 -57.15 27.25
C ILE A 15 -55.32 -56.09 26.13
N ASN A 16 -55.36 -54.80 26.46
CA ASN A 16 -55.28 -53.73 25.46
C ASN A 16 -53.87 -53.19 25.25
N ILE A 17 -52.84 -54.00 25.47
CA ILE A 17 -51.49 -53.72 24.89
C ILE A 17 -51.64 -53.97 23.38
N ILE A 18 -51.97 -52.89 22.63
CA ILE A 18 -51.93 -52.91 21.17
C ILE A 18 -50.49 -53.20 20.83
N SER A 19 -50.23 -54.46 20.44
CA SER A 19 -48.95 -54.86 19.84
C SER A 19 -48.85 -54.07 18.51
N VAL A 20 -48.11 -52.98 18.54
CA VAL A 20 -47.70 -52.33 17.31
C VAL A 20 -46.75 -53.30 16.63
N THR A 21 -47.30 -54.09 15.70
CA THR A 21 -46.49 -54.98 14.87
C THR A 21 -45.64 -54.09 13.97
N ALA A 22 -44.33 -54.12 14.18
CA ALA A 22 -43.38 -53.41 13.32
C ALA A 22 -43.18 -54.21 12.03
N ILE A 23 -43.29 -53.54 10.88
CA ILE A 23 -42.97 -54.12 9.58
C ILE A 23 -41.51 -54.53 9.56
N ASN A 24 -41.22 -55.71 9.04
CA ASN A 24 -39.82 -56.14 8.87
C ASN A 24 -39.23 -55.64 7.54
N LEU A 25 -38.71 -54.44 7.57
CA LEU A 25 -38.03 -53.79 6.46
C LEU A 25 -36.59 -53.49 6.83
N GLU A 26 -35.65 -53.78 5.91
CA GLU A 26 -34.30 -53.22 5.96
C GLU A 26 -34.26 -51.95 5.09
N ILE A 27 -33.83 -50.81 5.67
CA ILE A 27 -33.87 -49.51 5.00
C ILE A 27 -32.50 -48.88 5.06
N THR A 28 -31.97 -48.49 3.93
CA THR A 28 -30.74 -47.70 3.82
C THR A 28 -31.07 -46.44 3.00
N SER A 29 -30.62 -45.29 3.47
CA SER A 29 -30.80 -44.03 2.78
C SER A 29 -29.52 -43.58 2.08
N LYS A 30 -29.63 -43.15 0.84
CA LYS A 30 -28.54 -42.52 0.06
C LYS A 30 -28.94 -41.14 -0.34
N SER A 31 -28.13 -40.15 0.04
CA SER A 31 -28.35 -38.77 -0.38
C SER A 31 -27.99 -38.59 -1.85
N VAL A 32 -28.93 -38.05 -2.65
CA VAL A 32 -28.70 -37.53 -4.00
C VAL A 32 -28.43 -36.02 -3.91
N SER A 33 -29.21 -35.32 -3.10
CA SER A 33 -29.01 -33.93 -2.71
C SER A 33 -29.62 -33.71 -1.34
N ASN A 34 -28.82 -33.55 -0.29
CA ASN A 34 -29.32 -33.38 1.08
C ASN A 34 -29.77 -31.96 1.40
N SER A 35 -29.77 -31.05 0.42
CA SER A 35 -30.06 -29.62 0.64
C SER A 35 -31.34 -29.19 -0.03
N TYR A 36 -32.22 -28.53 0.74
CA TYR A 36 -33.34 -27.76 0.25
C TYR A 36 -32.93 -26.32 0.07
N LEU A 37 -33.06 -25.77 -1.14
CA LEU A 37 -32.68 -24.39 -1.43
C LEU A 37 -33.93 -23.50 -1.39
N ILE A 38 -33.97 -22.61 -0.40
CA ILE A 38 -35.16 -21.84 -0.02
C ILE A 38 -35.70 -21.02 -1.18
N GLU A 39 -34.85 -20.19 -1.80
CA GLU A 39 -35.26 -19.22 -2.82
C GLU A 39 -35.72 -19.88 -4.12
N LEU A 40 -35.32 -21.12 -4.37
CA LEU A 40 -35.72 -21.87 -5.56
C LEU A 40 -36.86 -22.86 -5.28
N ASN A 41 -37.29 -23.04 -4.04
CA ASN A 41 -38.17 -24.10 -3.60
C ASN A 41 -37.75 -25.50 -4.07
N ASP A 42 -36.42 -25.71 -4.16
CA ASP A 42 -35.85 -26.89 -4.77
C ASP A 42 -35.62 -27.97 -3.71
N PRO A 43 -36.33 -29.14 -3.79
CA PRO A 43 -36.37 -30.14 -2.74
C PRO A 43 -35.04 -30.84 -2.49
N ALA A 44 -34.82 -31.28 -1.25
CA ALA A 44 -33.79 -32.28 -0.96
C ALA A 44 -34.24 -33.65 -1.50
N VAL A 45 -33.31 -34.43 -2.03
CA VAL A 45 -33.60 -35.69 -2.73
C VAL A 45 -32.78 -36.83 -2.11
N PHE A 46 -33.49 -37.90 -1.76
CA PHE A 46 -32.89 -39.12 -1.26
C PHE A 46 -33.41 -40.34 -2.02
N ASP A 47 -32.55 -41.33 -2.20
CA ASP A 47 -32.91 -42.65 -2.63
C ASP A 47 -32.93 -43.57 -1.39
N LEU A 48 -34.14 -44.08 -1.05
CA LEU A 48 -34.30 -45.10 -0.02
C LEU A 48 -34.22 -46.46 -0.66
N ILE A 49 -33.26 -47.26 -0.23
CA ILE A 49 -33.09 -48.66 -0.60
C ILE A 49 -33.83 -49.47 0.42
N ILE A 50 -34.98 -50.03 0.05
CA ILE A 50 -35.90 -50.72 0.96
C ILE A 50 -35.98 -52.18 0.56
N LYS A 51 -35.60 -53.07 1.46
CA LYS A 51 -35.77 -54.53 1.29
C LYS A 51 -36.94 -55.00 2.17
N ASN A 52 -37.89 -55.67 1.55
CA ASN A 52 -39.05 -56.24 2.24
C ASN A 52 -38.79 -57.69 2.68
N LEU A 53 -38.70 -57.90 3.98
CA LEU A 53 -38.51 -59.25 4.54
C LEU A 53 -39.84 -59.93 4.92
N ASP A 54 -40.98 -59.24 4.71
CA ASP A 54 -42.32 -59.74 4.91
C ASP A 54 -43.05 -60.10 3.60
N LYS A 55 -44.37 -60.25 3.67
CA LYS A 55 -45.19 -60.51 2.48
C LYS A 55 -45.23 -59.31 1.52
N SER A 56 -45.42 -59.60 0.24
CA SER A 56 -45.55 -58.59 -0.77
C SER A 56 -46.67 -57.58 -0.44
N ASP A 57 -46.34 -56.27 -0.36
CA ASP A 57 -47.29 -55.22 0.02
C ASP A 57 -46.97 -53.89 -0.69
N SER A 58 -47.89 -52.99 -0.65
CA SER A 58 -47.73 -51.59 -1.07
C SER A 58 -47.43 -50.72 0.13
N PHE A 59 -46.50 -49.77 -0.06
CA PHE A 59 -46.02 -48.95 1.01
C PHE A 59 -46.21 -47.47 0.75
N GLN A 60 -46.38 -46.67 1.81
CA GLN A 60 -46.43 -45.23 1.78
C GLN A 60 -45.44 -44.62 2.75
N ILE A 61 -44.74 -43.60 2.29
CA ILE A 61 -43.74 -42.86 3.10
C ILE A 61 -44.32 -41.50 3.45
N TYR A 62 -44.26 -41.12 4.75
CA TYR A 62 -44.75 -39.82 5.22
C TYR A 62 -43.95 -39.38 6.46
N SER A 63 -44.07 -38.07 6.76
CA SER A 63 -43.59 -37.47 8.01
C SER A 63 -44.70 -36.72 8.68
N LEU A 64 -44.65 -36.66 10.04
CA LEU A 64 -45.60 -35.91 10.86
C LEU A 64 -45.00 -34.54 11.32
N VAL A 65 -43.73 -34.30 11.02
CA VAL A 65 -42.95 -33.18 11.58
C VAL A 65 -42.41 -32.28 10.51
N GLY A 66 -43.20 -31.34 10.02
CA GLY A 66 -42.73 -30.18 9.23
C GLY A 66 -42.06 -30.45 7.87
N ILE A 67 -41.98 -31.71 7.44
CA ILE A 67 -41.40 -32.09 6.14
C ILE A 67 -42.44 -32.80 5.31
N ASN A 68 -42.77 -32.25 4.17
CA ASN A 68 -43.58 -32.92 3.15
C ASN A 68 -42.71 -33.87 2.35
N ILE A 69 -43.08 -35.15 2.30
CA ILE A 69 -42.43 -36.20 1.54
C ILE A 69 -43.26 -36.50 0.31
N THR A 70 -42.68 -36.34 -0.85
CA THR A 70 -43.30 -36.70 -2.14
C THR A 70 -42.51 -37.85 -2.77
N HIS A 71 -43.22 -38.89 -3.16
CA HIS A 71 -42.69 -40.07 -3.86
C HIS A 71 -43.77 -40.68 -4.77
N GLU A 72 -43.34 -41.48 -5.71
CA GLU A 72 -44.27 -42.29 -6.51
C GLU A 72 -44.78 -43.52 -5.70
N PRO A 73 -46.03 -43.97 -5.95
CA PRO A 73 -46.53 -45.19 -5.33
C PRO A 73 -45.64 -46.38 -5.66
N PHE A 74 -45.36 -47.23 -4.70
CA PHE A 74 -44.47 -48.37 -4.90
C PHE A 74 -44.98 -49.63 -4.15
N ARG A 75 -44.60 -50.79 -4.67
CA ARG A 75 -44.91 -52.08 -4.09
C ARG A 75 -43.62 -52.93 -4.09
N ILE A 76 -43.34 -53.61 -3.01
CA ILE A 76 -42.17 -54.46 -2.88
C ILE A 76 -42.64 -55.89 -2.62
N ASN A 77 -42.18 -56.84 -3.39
CA ASN A 77 -42.47 -58.24 -3.17
C ASN A 77 -41.62 -58.77 -2.00
N LYS A 78 -41.99 -59.95 -1.48
CA LYS A 78 -41.23 -60.59 -0.41
C LYS A 78 -39.79 -60.83 -0.87
N ASP A 79 -38.82 -60.52 0.02
CA ASP A 79 -37.36 -60.67 -0.19
C ASP A 79 -36.78 -59.85 -1.33
N GLU A 80 -37.59 -58.96 -1.97
CA GLU A 80 -37.10 -58.00 -2.97
C GLU A 80 -36.66 -56.67 -2.37
N THR A 81 -35.78 -55.99 -3.10
CA THR A 81 -35.26 -54.65 -2.79
C THR A 81 -35.69 -53.66 -3.87
N GLU A 82 -36.22 -52.53 -3.44
CA GLU A 82 -36.66 -51.41 -4.31
C GLU A 82 -35.92 -50.17 -3.94
N ILE A 83 -35.59 -49.32 -4.92
CA ILE A 83 -35.03 -47.98 -4.72
C ILE A 83 -36.11 -46.94 -4.93
N VAL A 84 -36.57 -46.36 -3.86
CA VAL A 84 -37.62 -45.36 -3.85
C VAL A 84 -37.01 -43.94 -3.71
N ARG A 85 -37.16 -43.14 -4.75
CA ARG A 85 -36.74 -41.75 -4.72
C ARG A 85 -37.77 -40.89 -3.99
N ILE A 86 -37.35 -40.16 -2.99
CA ILE A 86 -38.19 -39.27 -2.20
C ILE A 86 -37.70 -37.81 -2.35
N TYR A 87 -38.65 -36.89 -2.42
CA TYR A 87 -38.43 -35.45 -2.47
C TYR A 87 -38.93 -34.85 -1.16
N LEU A 88 -38.04 -34.10 -0.47
CA LEU A 88 -38.27 -33.56 0.85
C LEU A 88 -38.41 -32.04 0.78
N THR A 89 -39.58 -31.55 1.12
CA THR A 89 -39.92 -30.11 1.11
C THR A 89 -40.29 -29.65 2.52
N PRO A 90 -39.49 -28.81 3.18
CA PRO A 90 -39.84 -28.23 4.47
C PRO A 90 -41.10 -27.37 4.40
N GLN A 91 -41.93 -27.36 5.46
CA GLN A 91 -43.01 -26.41 5.61
C GLN A 91 -42.48 -24.99 5.85
N ASP A 92 -43.30 -23.95 5.65
CA ASP A 92 -42.88 -22.54 5.62
C ASP A 92 -42.18 -22.09 6.91
N TYR A 93 -42.65 -22.55 8.08
CA TYR A 93 -42.00 -22.18 9.35
C TYR A 93 -40.57 -22.69 9.50
N LEU A 94 -40.19 -23.79 8.85
CA LEU A 94 -38.83 -24.30 8.83
C LEU A 94 -37.95 -23.56 7.82
N ARG A 95 -38.52 -23.01 6.73
CA ARG A 95 -37.79 -22.27 5.69
C ARG A 95 -37.28 -20.93 6.19
N SER A 96 -37.93 -20.35 7.25
CA SER A 96 -37.50 -19.07 7.81
C SER A 96 -36.12 -19.06 8.45
N ASN A 97 -35.59 -20.24 8.84
CA ASN A 97 -34.31 -20.36 9.52
C ASN A 97 -33.46 -21.44 8.86
N PRO A 98 -32.48 -21.05 8.02
CA PRO A 98 -31.52 -21.99 7.43
C PRO A 98 -30.79 -22.80 8.50
N GLN A 99 -30.91 -24.13 8.45
CA GLN A 99 -30.30 -25.02 9.43
C GLN A 99 -30.29 -26.47 8.94
N SER A 100 -29.51 -27.33 9.61
CA SER A 100 -29.67 -28.79 9.48
C SER A 100 -30.85 -29.25 10.32
N TYR A 101 -31.74 -30.00 9.72
CA TYR A 101 -32.95 -30.47 10.38
C TYR A 101 -33.06 -32.00 10.29
N THR A 102 -33.01 -32.67 11.44
CA THR A 102 -33.20 -34.12 11.55
C THR A 102 -34.67 -34.39 11.92
N PHE A 103 -35.29 -35.28 11.20
CA PHE A 103 -36.69 -35.62 11.41
C PHE A 103 -36.93 -37.11 11.26
N GLU A 104 -38.03 -37.60 11.88
CA GLU A 104 -38.53 -38.93 11.74
C GLU A 104 -39.44 -39.02 10.51
N TYR A 105 -39.25 -40.04 9.69
CA TYR A 105 -40.21 -40.45 8.67
C TYR A 105 -40.72 -41.88 8.96
N LYS A 106 -41.93 -42.16 8.42
CA LYS A 106 -42.63 -43.43 8.65
C LYS A 106 -42.94 -44.07 7.31
N ILE A 107 -42.69 -45.38 7.27
CA ILE A 107 -43.14 -46.25 6.17
C ILE A 107 -44.29 -47.09 6.69
N LYS A 108 -45.43 -47.01 6.03
CA LYS A 108 -46.67 -47.71 6.40
C LYS A 108 -47.07 -48.64 5.28
N ASN A 109 -47.47 -49.85 5.61
CA ASN A 109 -48.03 -50.84 4.68
C ASN A 109 -49.56 -50.75 4.62
N SER A 110 -50.20 -51.57 3.77
CA SER A 110 -51.64 -51.66 3.57
C SER A 110 -52.43 -52.00 4.84
N LYS A 111 -51.80 -52.64 5.85
CA LYS A 111 -52.38 -53.02 7.14
C LYS A 111 -52.19 -51.94 8.23
N ASN A 112 -51.62 -50.78 7.90
CA ASN A 112 -51.26 -49.72 8.85
C ASN A 112 -50.17 -50.09 9.83
N GLU A 113 -49.37 -51.14 9.56
CA GLU A 113 -48.15 -51.43 10.30
C GLU A 113 -47.07 -50.41 9.90
N ILE A 114 -46.22 -49.96 10.85
CA ILE A 114 -45.34 -48.82 10.67
C ILE A 114 -43.89 -49.14 11.03
N LYS A 115 -42.94 -48.72 10.19
CA LYS A 115 -41.52 -48.63 10.49
C LYS A 115 -41.09 -47.18 10.51
N SER A 116 -40.37 -46.75 11.52
CA SER A 116 -39.84 -45.40 11.66
C SER A 116 -38.35 -45.38 11.45
N GLU A 117 -37.88 -44.39 10.75
CA GLU A 117 -36.44 -44.12 10.52
C GLU A 117 -36.22 -42.60 10.55
N THR A 118 -34.97 -42.14 10.56
CA THR A 118 -34.61 -40.75 10.59
C THR A 118 -33.82 -40.29 9.38
N LEU A 119 -34.04 -39.07 8.94
CA LEU A 119 -33.23 -38.41 7.92
C LEU A 119 -32.83 -37.01 8.35
N THR A 120 -31.74 -36.51 7.81
CA THR A 120 -31.26 -35.13 8.02
C THR A 120 -31.21 -34.43 6.67
N ILE A 121 -31.85 -33.25 6.60
CA ILE A 121 -31.77 -32.35 5.46
C ILE A 121 -31.11 -31.04 5.91
N ASN A 122 -30.47 -30.36 4.95
CA ASN A 122 -29.94 -29.02 5.15
C ASN A 122 -30.86 -28.01 4.47
N ILE A 123 -31.51 -27.18 5.24
CA ILE A 123 -32.30 -26.04 4.74
C ILE A 123 -31.34 -24.87 4.58
N VAL A 124 -31.11 -24.43 3.35
CA VAL A 124 -30.05 -23.47 3.01
C VAL A 124 -30.62 -22.32 2.17
N SER A 125 -30.09 -21.11 2.41
CA SER A 125 -30.33 -19.97 1.55
C SER A 125 -29.31 -19.89 0.42
N LEU A 126 -29.63 -19.18 -0.64
CA LEU A 126 -28.72 -18.96 -1.76
C LEU A 126 -27.42 -18.25 -1.33
N ASN A 127 -27.47 -17.43 -0.28
CA ASN A 127 -26.30 -16.79 0.31
C ASN A 127 -25.25 -17.80 0.79
N SER A 128 -25.70 -18.91 1.38
CA SER A 128 -24.78 -19.94 1.90
C SER A 128 -24.45 -21.03 0.88
N ALA A 129 -25.13 -21.01 -0.29
CA ALA A 129 -24.89 -21.97 -1.36
C ALA A 129 -23.53 -21.79 -2.03
N PHE A 130 -22.94 -20.60 -1.94
CA PHE A 130 -21.64 -20.30 -2.54
C PHE A 130 -20.64 -19.76 -1.55
N SER A 131 -19.38 -20.09 -1.77
CA SER A 131 -18.23 -19.43 -1.13
C SER A 131 -17.35 -18.81 -2.20
N ILE A 132 -17.00 -17.54 -2.02
CA ILE A 132 -16.14 -16.79 -2.94
C ILE A 132 -14.87 -16.40 -2.21
N ASN A 133 -13.75 -16.96 -2.65
CA ASN A 133 -12.46 -16.81 -1.99
C ASN A 133 -11.43 -16.24 -2.99
N PRO A 134 -11.24 -14.92 -3.03
CA PRO A 134 -10.19 -14.30 -3.83
C PRO A 134 -8.81 -14.59 -3.22
N THR A 135 -7.79 -14.70 -4.08
CA THR A 135 -6.40 -14.77 -3.64
C THR A 135 -5.89 -13.37 -3.28
N SER A 136 -4.81 -13.31 -2.49
CA SER A 136 -4.11 -12.05 -2.25
C SER A 136 -3.50 -11.50 -3.54
N ILE A 137 -3.47 -10.16 -3.67
CA ILE A 137 -2.88 -9.44 -4.79
C ILE A 137 -1.49 -8.97 -4.39
N ASN A 138 -0.49 -9.31 -5.19
CA ASN A 138 0.81 -8.66 -5.14
C ASN A 138 0.78 -7.43 -6.05
N PRO A 139 1.39 -6.28 -5.69
CA PRO A 139 1.42 -5.06 -6.51
C PRO A 139 1.92 -5.26 -7.95
N LYS A 140 2.76 -6.29 -8.16
CA LYS A 140 3.29 -6.64 -9.49
C LYS A 140 2.42 -7.62 -10.27
N SER A 141 1.33 -8.11 -9.67
CA SER A 141 0.42 -9.06 -10.32
C SER A 141 -0.38 -8.39 -11.43
N GLU A 142 -0.61 -9.15 -12.51
CA GLU A 142 -1.45 -8.71 -13.64
C GLU A 142 -2.87 -9.26 -13.53
N LYS A 143 -3.06 -10.31 -12.72
CA LYS A 143 -4.32 -11.02 -12.55
C LYS A 143 -4.57 -11.38 -11.10
N ILE A 144 -5.84 -11.42 -10.72
CA ILE A 144 -6.32 -12.02 -9.47
C ILE A 144 -7.05 -13.32 -9.78
N ASN A 145 -6.88 -14.31 -8.91
CA ASN A 145 -7.63 -15.54 -8.95
C ASN A 145 -8.76 -15.48 -7.93
N VAL A 146 -9.97 -15.77 -8.35
CA VAL A 146 -11.15 -15.87 -7.50
C VAL A 146 -11.65 -17.30 -7.53
N ASN A 147 -11.55 -18.01 -6.42
CA ASN A 147 -12.06 -19.37 -6.27
C ASN A 147 -13.52 -19.30 -5.84
N MET A 148 -14.40 -19.86 -6.67
CA MET A 148 -15.83 -19.97 -6.42
C MET A 148 -16.19 -21.40 -6.14
N LYS A 149 -16.80 -21.69 -5.00
CA LYS A 149 -17.21 -23.03 -4.60
C LYS A 149 -18.73 -23.12 -4.48
N ASN A 150 -19.29 -24.15 -5.08
CA ASN A 150 -20.64 -24.60 -4.75
C ASN A 150 -20.56 -25.42 -3.45
N ASN A 151 -21.22 -24.98 -2.40
CA ASN A 151 -21.22 -25.66 -1.09
C ASN A 151 -22.27 -26.77 -0.99
N LEU A 152 -23.10 -26.94 -2.03
CA LEU A 152 -24.20 -27.91 -2.02
C LEU A 152 -23.80 -29.19 -2.75
N MET A 153 -24.34 -30.32 -2.30
CA MET A 153 -24.28 -31.59 -3.01
C MET A 153 -25.29 -31.64 -4.16
N LYS A 154 -25.29 -30.60 -5.00
CA LYS A 154 -26.28 -30.39 -6.07
C LYS A 154 -25.65 -29.70 -7.27
N ASN A 155 -26.13 -30.05 -8.46
CA ASN A 155 -25.77 -29.32 -9.68
C ASN A 155 -26.52 -27.98 -9.72
N LEU A 156 -25.79 -26.89 -9.92
CA LEU A 156 -26.33 -25.56 -10.14
C LEU A 156 -25.95 -25.09 -11.55
N LYS A 157 -26.95 -24.90 -12.41
CA LYS A 157 -26.76 -24.52 -13.82
C LYS A 157 -27.04 -23.02 -14.00
N ASN A 158 -26.32 -22.41 -14.95
CA ASN A 158 -26.56 -21.04 -15.42
C ASN A 158 -26.52 -20.01 -14.28
N VAL A 159 -25.55 -20.14 -13.36
CA VAL A 159 -25.32 -19.19 -12.28
C VAL A 159 -24.56 -18.00 -12.84
N LYS A 160 -25.13 -16.80 -12.77
CA LYS A 160 -24.48 -15.56 -13.20
C LYS A 160 -23.81 -14.89 -12.01
N PHE A 161 -22.55 -14.56 -12.16
CA PHE A 161 -21.75 -13.83 -11.20
C PHE A 161 -21.40 -12.47 -11.77
N LYS A 162 -21.65 -11.42 -10.99
CA LYS A 162 -21.16 -10.08 -11.23
C LYS A 162 -20.24 -9.69 -10.08
N LEU A 163 -18.95 -9.46 -10.37
CA LEU A 163 -17.92 -9.17 -9.41
C LEU A 163 -17.47 -7.72 -9.56
N LYS A 164 -17.32 -7.01 -8.45
CA LYS A 164 -16.88 -5.62 -8.41
C LYS A 164 -15.88 -5.40 -7.30
N SER A 165 -14.75 -4.74 -7.61
CA SER A 165 -13.71 -4.37 -6.66
C SER A 165 -12.94 -3.16 -7.17
N GLU A 166 -12.15 -2.51 -6.31
CA GLU A 166 -11.24 -1.42 -6.68
C GLU A 166 -10.06 -1.87 -7.56
N PHE A 167 -9.83 -3.18 -7.69
CA PHE A 167 -8.72 -3.74 -8.46
C PHE A 167 -9.03 -4.00 -9.93
N PHE A 168 -10.30 -4.06 -10.31
CA PHE A 168 -10.73 -4.36 -11.67
C PHE A 168 -12.13 -3.78 -11.96
N ASN A 169 -12.43 -3.58 -13.23
CA ASN A 169 -13.76 -3.17 -13.67
C ASN A 169 -14.78 -4.29 -13.43
N ASP A 170 -16.08 -3.95 -13.47
CA ASP A 170 -17.18 -4.91 -13.32
C ASP A 170 -16.92 -6.14 -14.21
N TYR A 171 -16.88 -7.32 -13.61
CA TYR A 171 -16.63 -8.59 -14.27
C TYR A 171 -17.85 -9.49 -14.17
N GLU A 172 -18.38 -9.92 -15.32
CA GLU A 172 -19.55 -10.79 -15.37
C GLU A 172 -19.20 -12.14 -16.00
N LYS A 173 -19.68 -13.23 -15.41
CA LYS A 173 -19.48 -14.58 -15.90
C LYS A 173 -20.65 -15.48 -15.53
N GLU A 174 -21.11 -16.30 -16.49
CA GLU A 174 -22.07 -17.37 -16.25
C GLU A 174 -21.34 -18.71 -16.13
N LEU A 175 -21.64 -19.47 -15.09
CA LEU A 175 -21.00 -20.74 -14.75
C LEU A 175 -22.05 -21.75 -14.31
N SER A 176 -21.77 -23.04 -14.57
CA SER A 176 -22.54 -24.15 -14.00
C SER A 176 -21.61 -24.95 -13.08
N PHE A 177 -22.11 -25.38 -11.95
CA PHE A 177 -21.35 -26.11 -10.94
C PHE A 177 -21.93 -27.50 -10.72
N GLY A 178 -21.06 -28.51 -10.60
CA GLY A 178 -21.36 -29.78 -10.02
C GLY A 178 -21.43 -29.72 -8.49
N PRO A 179 -21.76 -30.84 -7.82
CA PRO A 179 -21.79 -30.95 -6.37
C PRO A 179 -20.41 -30.65 -5.75
N ASN A 180 -20.36 -29.72 -4.80
CA ASN A 180 -19.13 -29.29 -4.11
C ASN A 180 -17.98 -28.84 -5.03
N GLU A 181 -18.28 -28.50 -6.29
CA GLU A 181 -17.28 -28.13 -7.27
C GLU A 181 -16.69 -26.74 -6.97
N ILE A 182 -15.39 -26.61 -7.20
CA ILE A 182 -14.65 -25.35 -7.13
C ILE A 182 -14.25 -24.95 -8.54
N LYS A 183 -14.57 -23.72 -8.92
CA LYS A 183 -14.11 -23.10 -10.17
C LYS A 183 -13.26 -21.90 -9.91
N LYS A 184 -12.16 -21.79 -10.63
CA LYS A 184 -11.21 -20.69 -10.55
C LYS A 184 -11.46 -19.72 -11.70
N LEU A 185 -11.66 -18.44 -11.38
CA LEU A 185 -11.71 -17.35 -12.33
C LEU A 185 -10.42 -16.54 -12.28
N GLU A 186 -9.87 -16.23 -13.44
CA GLU A 186 -8.75 -15.30 -13.59
C GLU A 186 -9.28 -13.97 -14.12
N ILE A 187 -9.06 -12.89 -13.37
CA ILE A 187 -9.54 -11.54 -13.72
C ILE A 187 -8.33 -10.62 -13.85
N ASN A 188 -8.26 -9.88 -14.95
CA ASN A 188 -7.20 -8.91 -15.18
C ASN A 188 -7.35 -7.72 -14.24
N ILE A 189 -6.22 -7.27 -13.67
CA ILE A 189 -6.16 -6.15 -12.74
C ILE A 189 -5.93 -4.85 -13.52
N ASN A 190 -6.58 -3.77 -13.09
CA ASN A 190 -6.33 -2.43 -13.61
C ASN A 190 -5.08 -1.83 -12.94
N LYS A 191 -3.93 -1.93 -13.61
CA LYS A 191 -2.63 -1.45 -13.08
C LYS A 191 -2.60 0.05 -12.76
N ASN A 192 -3.40 0.86 -13.42
CA ASN A 192 -3.41 2.30 -13.17
C ASN A 192 -4.03 2.64 -11.82
N GLU A 193 -5.05 1.92 -11.41
CA GLU A 193 -5.70 2.10 -10.11
C GLU A 193 -4.85 1.56 -8.96
N LEU A 194 -4.04 0.51 -9.20
CA LEU A 194 -3.14 -0.05 -8.18
C LEU A 194 -2.13 0.95 -7.62
N LYS A 195 -1.67 1.90 -8.42
CA LYS A 195 -0.59 2.84 -8.04
C LYS A 195 -0.98 3.73 -6.86
N THR A 196 -2.26 4.04 -6.71
CA THR A 196 -2.77 4.93 -5.65
C THR A 196 -3.31 4.18 -4.44
N LEU A 197 -3.48 2.84 -4.55
CA LEU A 197 -4.00 2.02 -3.48
C LEU A 197 -2.91 1.66 -2.47
N THR A 198 -3.25 1.79 -1.19
CA THR A 198 -2.37 1.36 -0.09
C THR A 198 -2.53 -0.14 0.19
N ALA A 199 -1.49 -0.78 0.71
CA ALA A 199 -1.58 -2.14 1.21
C ALA A 199 -2.68 -2.27 2.28
N GLY A 200 -3.44 -3.37 2.25
CA GLY A 200 -4.55 -3.57 3.18
C GLY A 200 -5.59 -4.57 2.70
N ASN A 201 -6.75 -4.56 3.35
CA ASN A 201 -7.89 -5.39 2.98
C ASN A 201 -8.94 -4.55 2.25
N TYR A 202 -9.37 -5.05 1.11
CA TYR A 202 -10.38 -4.46 0.23
C TYR A 202 -11.58 -5.39 0.09
N ILE A 203 -12.73 -4.86 -0.31
CA ILE A 203 -13.94 -5.64 -0.44
C ILE A 203 -14.10 -6.10 -1.90
N LEU A 204 -14.40 -7.38 -2.08
CA LEU A 204 -14.94 -7.95 -3.32
C LEU A 204 -16.45 -8.09 -3.14
N ASN A 205 -17.21 -7.25 -3.81
CA ASN A 205 -18.65 -7.38 -3.91
C ASN A 205 -19.01 -8.37 -5.02
N SER A 206 -19.79 -9.37 -4.66
CA SER A 206 -20.18 -10.45 -5.56
C SER A 206 -21.69 -10.57 -5.58
N GLN A 207 -22.30 -10.25 -6.72
CA GLN A 207 -23.72 -10.48 -6.95
C GLN A 207 -23.87 -11.81 -7.68
N ILE A 208 -24.66 -12.70 -7.12
CA ILE A 208 -24.97 -14.01 -7.66
C ILE A 208 -26.44 -14.03 -8.07
N SER A 209 -26.69 -14.37 -9.33
CA SER A 209 -28.04 -14.51 -9.85
C SER A 209 -28.24 -15.96 -10.32
N LEU A 210 -29.27 -16.59 -9.77
CA LEU A 210 -29.68 -17.94 -10.15
C LEU A 210 -31.20 -17.93 -10.40
N GLN A 211 -31.60 -18.22 -11.62
CA GLN A 211 -32.96 -17.99 -12.13
C GLN A 211 -33.37 -16.52 -11.89
N ASN A 212 -34.42 -16.27 -11.09
CA ASN A 212 -34.92 -14.92 -10.78
C ASN A 212 -34.45 -14.41 -9.39
N ASN A 213 -33.61 -15.18 -8.71
CA ASN A 213 -33.14 -14.83 -7.36
C ASN A 213 -31.75 -14.21 -7.45
N ILE A 214 -31.55 -13.13 -6.68
CA ILE A 214 -30.29 -12.38 -6.64
C ILE A 214 -29.85 -12.29 -5.19
N VAL A 215 -28.60 -12.61 -4.94
CA VAL A 215 -27.98 -12.46 -3.63
C VAL A 215 -26.62 -11.76 -3.76
N ASN A 216 -26.25 -11.02 -2.72
CA ASN A 216 -24.97 -10.32 -2.65
C ASN A 216 -24.11 -10.95 -1.56
N LEU A 217 -22.86 -11.23 -1.90
CA LEU A 217 -21.84 -11.72 -0.98
C LEU A 217 -20.66 -10.77 -0.99
N GLU A 218 -20.06 -10.58 0.18
CA GLU A 218 -18.84 -9.81 0.34
C GLU A 218 -17.70 -10.74 0.73
N SER A 219 -16.55 -10.54 0.11
CA SER A 219 -15.32 -11.24 0.43
C SER A 219 -14.17 -10.25 0.56
N LYS A 220 -13.10 -10.63 1.26
CA LYS A 220 -11.95 -9.76 1.47
C LYS A 220 -10.82 -10.12 0.52
N ILE A 221 -10.30 -9.14 -0.21
CA ILE A 221 -9.08 -9.22 -0.99
C ILE A 221 -7.96 -8.60 -0.17
N ARG A 222 -6.90 -9.33 0.09
CA ARG A 222 -5.69 -8.79 0.73
C ARG A 222 -4.74 -8.26 -0.34
N PHE A 223 -4.49 -6.95 -0.34
CA PHE A 223 -3.45 -6.31 -1.12
C PHE A 223 -2.15 -6.31 -0.32
N LEU A 224 -1.14 -7.01 -0.82
CA LEU A 224 0.12 -7.22 -0.13
C LEU A 224 0.98 -5.95 -0.15
N GLU A 225 1.81 -5.79 0.88
CA GLU A 225 2.75 -4.71 1.02
C GLU A 225 3.89 -4.85 0.00
N ASP A 226 4.29 -3.73 -0.61
CA ASP A 226 5.49 -3.58 -1.44
C ASP A 226 6.10 -2.22 -1.07
N GLU A 227 7.33 -2.24 -0.60
CA GLU A 227 8.06 -1.04 -0.19
C GLU A 227 9.07 -0.68 -1.26
N GLY A 228 9.21 0.63 -1.53
CA GLY A 228 10.20 1.09 -2.48
C GLY A 228 10.25 2.60 -2.54
N VAL A 229 11.47 3.15 -2.61
CA VAL A 229 11.72 4.57 -2.83
C VAL A 229 12.71 4.70 -3.98
N GLU A 230 12.29 5.35 -5.04
CA GLU A 230 13.17 5.73 -6.15
C GLU A 230 13.83 7.08 -5.84
N ILE A 231 15.13 7.19 -6.11
CA ILE A 231 15.93 8.39 -5.86
C ILE A 231 16.53 8.84 -7.19
N SER A 232 16.32 10.12 -7.52
CA SER A 232 16.96 10.79 -8.65
C SER A 232 17.64 12.06 -8.16
N GLU A 233 18.89 12.25 -8.55
CA GLU A 233 19.69 13.43 -8.22
C GLU A 233 20.32 13.98 -9.49
N SER A 234 20.22 15.30 -9.66
CA SER A 234 20.87 16.03 -10.76
C SER A 234 21.54 17.28 -10.24
N GLU A 235 22.69 17.61 -10.79
CA GLU A 235 23.48 18.78 -10.48
C GLU A 235 23.87 19.51 -11.76
N GLU A 236 23.60 20.82 -11.82
CA GLU A 236 23.82 21.65 -12.99
C GLU A 236 24.49 22.98 -12.60
N GLY A 237 25.37 23.49 -13.47
CA GLY A 237 26.04 24.77 -13.34
C GLY A 237 27.18 24.77 -12.33
N SER A 238 28.16 25.68 -12.53
CA SER A 238 29.34 25.83 -11.65
C SER A 238 29.30 27.13 -10.83
N ILE A 239 28.91 28.24 -11.42
CA ILE A 239 28.80 29.55 -10.72
C ILE A 239 27.41 29.70 -10.09
N MET A 240 26.36 29.30 -10.80
CA MET A 240 24.98 29.17 -10.30
C MET A 240 24.67 27.68 -10.23
N GLN A 241 25.11 27.04 -9.16
CA GLN A 241 24.92 25.62 -8.93
C GLN A 241 23.47 25.33 -8.55
N ARG A 242 22.79 24.48 -9.32
CA ARG A 242 21.47 23.94 -9.04
C ARG A 242 21.60 22.45 -8.76
N THR A 243 21.16 22.05 -7.58
CA THR A 243 21.04 20.62 -7.22
C THR A 243 19.57 20.31 -7.05
N GLU A 244 19.08 19.28 -7.74
CA GLU A 244 17.73 18.78 -7.64
C GLU A 244 17.76 17.34 -7.16
N ILE A 245 17.08 17.04 -6.04
CA ILE A 245 16.94 15.71 -5.47
C ILE A 245 15.47 15.38 -5.41
N VAL A 246 15.08 14.27 -6.01
CA VAL A 246 13.71 13.75 -6.01
C VAL A 246 13.71 12.38 -5.36
N LYS A 247 12.86 12.19 -4.36
CA LYS A 247 12.54 10.87 -3.79
C LYS A 247 11.08 10.59 -4.04
N LYS A 248 10.79 9.50 -4.76
CA LYS A 248 9.44 9.07 -5.10
C LYS A 248 9.13 7.74 -4.42
N ASN A 249 7.97 7.65 -3.76
CA ASN A 249 7.47 6.39 -3.23
C ASN A 249 6.88 5.56 -4.37
N ILE A 250 7.56 4.50 -4.79
CA ILE A 250 7.12 3.55 -5.82
C ILE A 250 6.45 2.31 -5.22
N GLY A 251 6.37 2.23 -3.89
CA GLY A 251 5.66 1.19 -3.15
C GLY A 251 4.19 1.53 -2.92
N ASN A 252 3.48 0.65 -2.22
CA ASN A 252 2.08 0.81 -1.83
C ASN A 252 1.86 1.01 -0.33
N THR A 253 2.93 1.27 0.42
CA THR A 253 2.89 1.65 1.84
C THR A 253 3.31 3.11 2.00
N LYS A 254 2.89 3.75 3.10
CA LYS A 254 3.39 5.08 3.44
C LYS A 254 4.85 4.99 3.85
N GLN A 255 5.72 5.82 3.24
CA GLN A 255 7.16 5.82 3.48
C GLN A 255 7.59 7.16 4.07
N LEU A 256 8.29 7.13 5.21
CA LEU A 256 8.99 8.31 5.73
C LEU A 256 10.30 8.45 4.96
N VAL A 257 10.45 9.53 4.20
CA VAL A 257 11.68 9.83 3.46
C VAL A 257 12.34 11.08 4.01
N ALA A 258 13.68 11.06 4.02
CA ALA A 258 14.49 12.21 4.39
C ALA A 258 15.46 12.53 3.24
N ILE A 259 15.55 13.79 2.86
CA ILE A 259 16.59 14.32 1.98
C ILE A 259 17.54 15.14 2.84
N SER A 260 18.85 14.90 2.74
CA SER A 260 19.87 15.63 3.48
C SER A 260 20.88 16.21 2.51
N GLN A 261 21.19 17.49 2.66
CA GLN A 261 22.19 18.16 1.84
C GLN A 261 23.15 18.99 2.71
N LYS A 262 24.42 18.63 2.66
CA LYS A 262 25.47 19.30 3.41
C LYS A 262 26.08 20.44 2.58
N LYS A 263 26.16 21.65 3.13
CA LYS A 263 26.78 22.84 2.53
C LYS A 263 27.79 23.42 3.52
N ASN A 264 28.93 23.92 3.02
CA ASN A 264 29.83 24.70 3.86
C ASN A 264 29.18 26.02 4.26
N PHE A 265 29.67 26.69 5.30
CA PHE A 265 29.10 27.92 5.87
C PHE A 265 28.99 29.04 4.81
N ILE A 266 29.96 29.17 3.91
CA ILE A 266 29.94 30.21 2.84
C ILE A 266 28.82 29.89 1.86
N ALA A 267 28.76 28.65 1.33
CA ALA A 267 27.72 28.21 0.42
C ALA A 267 26.33 28.35 1.04
N TYR A 268 26.19 28.05 2.35
CA TYR A 268 24.94 28.20 3.10
C TYR A 268 24.34 29.60 2.99
N LEU A 269 25.18 30.65 3.11
CA LEU A 269 24.73 32.05 3.08
C LEU A 269 24.17 32.46 1.71
N PHE A 270 24.57 31.75 0.64
CA PHE A 270 24.18 32.08 -0.75
C PHE A 270 23.36 30.97 -1.39
N THR A 271 22.80 30.06 -0.58
CA THR A 271 21.92 28.96 -1.02
C THR A 271 20.48 29.33 -0.75
N THR A 272 19.63 29.17 -1.78
CA THR A 272 18.18 29.25 -1.67
C THR A 272 17.56 27.88 -1.97
N THR A 273 16.40 27.60 -1.38
CA THR A 273 15.69 26.34 -1.53
C THR A 273 14.26 26.59 -2.01
N ASN A 274 13.69 25.66 -2.82
CA ASN A 274 12.31 25.75 -3.29
C ASN A 274 11.29 25.53 -2.18
N ILE A 275 11.65 24.69 -1.18
CA ILE A 275 10.87 24.43 0.03
C ILE A 275 11.77 24.63 1.24
N PRO A 276 11.27 25.20 2.35
CA PRO A 276 12.07 25.36 3.56
C PRO A 276 12.46 23.99 4.13
N PRO A 277 13.69 23.82 4.63
CA PRO A 277 14.09 22.59 5.30
C PRO A 277 13.29 22.38 6.59
N THR A 278 12.96 21.14 6.90
CA THR A 278 12.31 20.75 8.16
C THR A 278 13.24 21.04 9.35
N LYS A 279 14.55 20.84 9.15
CA LYS A 279 15.58 21.06 10.16
C LYS A 279 16.89 21.50 9.50
N VAL A 280 17.65 22.36 10.20
CA VAL A 280 19.02 22.71 9.79
C VAL A 280 19.95 22.38 10.97
N GLU A 281 20.87 21.48 10.75
CA GLU A 281 21.88 21.08 11.75
C GLU A 281 23.22 21.73 11.45
N THR A 282 23.98 22.03 12.51
CA THR A 282 25.33 22.58 12.39
C THR A 282 26.34 21.50 12.77
N ASP A 283 27.27 21.22 11.88
CA ASP A 283 28.37 20.28 12.08
C ASP A 283 29.69 21.00 11.75
N GLY A 284 30.24 21.63 12.77
CA GLY A 284 31.45 22.47 12.64
C GLY A 284 31.25 23.60 11.60
N PHE A 285 32.04 23.58 10.52
CA PHE A 285 31.96 24.57 9.45
C PHE A 285 30.88 24.28 8.41
N TYR A 286 30.08 23.25 8.60
CA TYR A 286 29.05 22.82 7.68
C TYR A 286 27.66 23.02 8.27
N LYS A 287 26.69 23.31 7.39
CA LYS A 287 25.26 23.30 7.65
C LYS A 287 24.64 22.17 6.86
N ASN A 288 23.84 21.34 7.54
CA ASN A 288 23.11 20.24 6.93
C ASN A 288 21.61 20.60 6.89
N TYR A 289 21.09 20.79 5.70
CA TYR A 289 19.65 20.92 5.47
C TYR A 289 19.02 19.55 5.48
N ILE A 290 17.91 19.39 6.18
CA ILE A 290 17.17 18.15 6.27
C ILE A 290 15.71 18.45 5.92
N TRP A 291 15.17 17.67 4.98
CA TRP A 291 13.75 17.68 4.62
C TRP A 291 13.19 16.29 4.88
N GLU A 292 12.18 16.20 5.72
CA GLU A 292 11.49 14.96 6.07
C GLU A 292 10.03 15.07 5.68
N LYS A 293 9.51 14.02 5.03
CA LYS A 293 8.10 13.94 4.62
C LYS A 293 7.65 12.49 4.58
N VAL A 294 6.41 12.26 5.03
CA VAL A 294 5.73 10.98 4.79
C VAL A 294 5.10 11.04 3.40
N LEU A 295 5.50 10.13 2.54
CA LEU A 295 4.99 10.00 1.17
C LEU A 295 3.95 8.89 1.10
N ASN A 296 2.78 9.20 0.55
CA ASN A 296 1.80 8.21 0.13
C ASN A 296 2.30 7.46 -1.13
N PRO A 297 1.67 6.34 -1.53
CA PRO A 297 1.96 5.69 -2.80
C PRO A 297 1.91 6.68 -3.97
N ASP A 298 2.89 6.59 -4.87
CA ASP A 298 3.10 7.44 -6.06
C ASP A 298 3.42 8.93 -5.76
N GLU A 299 3.52 9.34 -4.49
CA GLU A 299 3.88 10.70 -4.08
C GLU A 299 5.40 10.93 -4.13
N GLU A 300 5.83 12.17 -4.42
CA GLU A 300 7.24 12.55 -4.46
C GLU A 300 7.57 13.71 -3.49
N LEU A 301 8.82 13.72 -3.02
CA LEU A 301 9.46 14.86 -2.37
C LEU A 301 10.55 15.38 -3.31
N ARG A 302 10.35 16.58 -3.84
CA ARG A 302 11.28 17.24 -4.76
C ARG A 302 11.92 18.46 -4.09
N VAL A 303 13.22 18.39 -3.86
CA VAL A 303 14.02 19.46 -3.27
C VAL A 303 14.96 20.03 -4.33
N VAL A 304 14.87 21.34 -4.55
CA VAL A 304 15.78 22.08 -5.44
C VAL A 304 16.52 23.12 -4.61
N THR A 305 17.83 23.02 -4.58
CA THR A 305 18.70 24.01 -3.97
C THR A 305 19.48 24.75 -5.03
N ARG A 306 19.59 26.07 -4.87
CA ARG A 306 20.38 26.94 -5.78
C ARG A 306 21.39 27.70 -4.97
N THR A 307 22.70 27.44 -5.24
CA THR A 307 23.82 28.13 -4.63
C THR A 307 24.40 29.12 -5.63
N ASN A 308 24.37 30.41 -5.30
CA ASN A 308 24.90 31.47 -6.20
C ASN A 308 26.29 31.91 -5.74
N TRP A 309 27.32 31.40 -6.40
CA TRP A 309 28.73 31.73 -6.14
C TRP A 309 29.14 33.11 -6.70
N LEU A 310 28.29 33.76 -7.51
CA LEU A 310 28.56 35.09 -8.07
C LEU A 310 28.72 36.14 -6.95
N PHE A 311 27.85 36.07 -5.92
CA PHE A 311 27.90 37.02 -4.78
C PHE A 311 29.22 36.93 -3.99
N PRO A 312 29.69 35.78 -3.49
CA PRO A 312 30.99 35.71 -2.82
C PRO A 312 32.15 36.17 -3.71
N ILE A 313 32.11 35.83 -5.01
CA ILE A 313 33.16 36.30 -5.95
C ILE A 313 33.16 37.85 -6.06
N ILE A 314 32.01 38.47 -6.21
CA ILE A 314 31.89 39.92 -6.26
C ILE A 314 32.40 40.57 -4.95
N ILE A 315 32.06 40.02 -3.80
CA ILE A 315 32.51 40.50 -2.49
C ILE A 315 34.04 40.45 -2.42
N ILE A 316 34.64 39.34 -2.83
CA ILE A 316 36.12 39.19 -2.85
C ILE A 316 36.76 40.25 -3.79
N ILE A 317 36.19 40.47 -4.96
CA ILE A 317 36.68 41.48 -5.91
C ILE A 317 36.59 42.88 -5.28
N ILE A 318 35.51 43.23 -4.63
CA ILE A 318 35.34 44.54 -3.94
C ILE A 318 36.39 44.70 -2.84
N ILE A 319 36.66 43.65 -2.06
CA ILE A 319 37.69 43.66 -1.01
C ILE A 319 39.07 43.90 -1.60
N ILE A 320 39.41 43.21 -2.70
CA ILE A 320 40.72 43.37 -3.41
C ILE A 320 40.88 44.79 -3.96
N ILE A 321 39.82 45.31 -4.61
CA ILE A 321 39.82 46.70 -5.11
C ILE A 321 39.97 47.68 -3.96
N GLY A 322 39.20 47.51 -2.88
CA GLY A 322 39.28 48.35 -1.68
C GLY A 322 40.65 48.37 -1.07
N ALA A 323 41.27 47.19 -0.89
CA ALA A 323 42.64 47.08 -0.38
C ALA A 323 43.67 47.78 -1.31
N GLY A 324 43.49 47.65 -2.63
CA GLY A 324 44.33 48.35 -3.64
C GLY A 324 44.20 49.86 -3.54
N LEU A 325 42.99 50.40 -3.39
CA LEU A 325 42.75 51.83 -3.20
C LEU A 325 43.32 52.35 -1.87
N ILE A 326 43.17 51.60 -0.80
CA ILE A 326 43.79 51.98 0.48
C ILE A 326 45.31 52.00 0.37
N ARG A 327 45.91 50.97 -0.21
CA ARG A 327 47.35 50.93 -0.49
C ARG A 327 47.83 52.15 -1.27
N LYS A 328 47.16 52.46 -2.38
CA LYS A 328 47.47 53.63 -3.20
C LYS A 328 47.36 54.91 -2.40
N SER A 329 46.31 55.09 -1.60
CA SER A 329 46.13 56.29 -0.75
C SER A 329 47.20 56.46 0.28
N ILE A 330 47.83 55.39 0.80
CA ILE A 330 48.92 55.43 1.77
C ILE A 330 50.25 55.77 1.07
N TYR A 331 50.54 55.16 -0.05
CA TYR A 331 51.87 55.34 -0.72
C TYR A 331 51.94 56.63 -1.55
N ASP A 332 50.86 57.20 -2.04
CA ASP A 332 50.84 58.44 -2.87
C ASP A 332 50.86 59.73 -1.99
N ASN A 333 51.10 59.65 -0.70
CA ASN A 333 51.13 60.81 0.20
C ASN A 333 52.43 61.64 0.09
N LEU A 334 53.51 61.13 -0.53
CA LEU A 334 54.78 61.79 -0.72
C LEU A 334 55.27 61.62 -2.16
N GLU A 335 55.42 62.72 -2.87
CA GLU A 335 55.98 62.78 -4.21
C GLU A 335 57.44 63.23 -4.11
N LEU A 336 58.40 62.38 -4.50
CA LEU A 336 59.79 62.70 -4.59
C LEU A 336 60.20 62.91 -6.04
N THR A 337 60.70 64.13 -6.37
CA THR A 337 61.21 64.43 -7.69
C THR A 337 62.69 64.77 -7.61
N LYS A 338 63.53 64.00 -8.25
CA LYS A 338 64.96 64.27 -8.38
C LYS A 338 65.26 64.86 -9.77
N LYS A 339 65.89 66.06 -9.77
CA LYS A 339 66.30 66.74 -11.01
C LYS A 339 67.80 66.98 -10.93
N VAL A 340 68.52 66.61 -11.96
CA VAL A 340 69.93 66.87 -12.11
C VAL A 340 70.09 67.90 -13.22
N SER A 341 70.90 68.92 -12.92
CA SER A 341 71.20 70.01 -13.90
C SER A 341 72.72 70.34 -13.87
N PHE A 342 73.23 70.73 -15.01
CA PHE A 342 74.62 71.27 -15.14
C PHE A 342 74.61 72.73 -14.71
N VAL A 343 75.56 73.09 -13.86
CA VAL A 343 75.83 74.44 -13.43
C VAL A 343 77.32 74.78 -13.58
N LYS A 344 77.66 76.00 -13.96
CA LYS A 344 79.04 76.51 -13.96
C LYS A 344 79.43 77.05 -12.61
N THR A 345 80.51 76.60 -12.05
CA THR A 345 81.05 77.19 -10.81
C THR A 345 81.79 78.48 -11.10
N LYS A 346 82.06 79.32 -10.03
CA LYS A 346 82.80 80.59 -10.15
C LYS A 346 84.23 80.42 -10.63
N GLY A 347 84.77 79.23 -10.74
CA GLY A 347 86.09 78.96 -11.28
C GLY A 347 86.09 78.42 -12.72
N GLY A 348 84.89 78.42 -13.42
CA GLY A 348 84.79 77.96 -14.79
C GLY A 348 84.57 76.43 -14.96
N GLU A 349 84.63 75.73 -13.90
CA GLU A 349 84.40 74.24 -13.94
C GLU A 349 82.96 73.92 -13.98
N PHE A 350 82.56 72.76 -14.56
CA PHE A 350 81.24 72.25 -14.59
C PHE A 350 80.93 71.37 -13.38
N ALA A 351 79.83 71.71 -12.69
CA ALA A 351 79.33 70.91 -11.59
C ALA A 351 77.90 70.45 -11.85
N LEU A 352 77.54 69.29 -11.25
CA LEU A 352 76.14 68.77 -11.28
C LEU A 352 75.35 69.26 -10.02
N LYS A 353 74.30 70.02 -10.27
CA LYS A 353 73.33 70.36 -9.20
C LYS A 353 72.30 69.30 -9.18
N VAL A 354 72.20 68.56 -8.06
CA VAL A 354 71.16 67.63 -7.75
C VAL A 354 70.11 68.33 -6.88
N SER A 355 68.90 68.40 -7.34
CA SER A 355 67.78 68.92 -6.60
C SER A 355 66.81 67.82 -6.30
N VAL A 356 66.55 67.52 -5.04
CA VAL A 356 65.55 66.61 -4.57
C VAL A 356 64.41 67.43 -3.99
N LYS A 357 63.22 67.32 -4.62
CA LYS A 357 62.00 67.97 -4.17
C LYS A 357 61.08 66.93 -3.58
N ALA A 358 60.76 67.07 -2.31
CA ALA A 358 59.73 66.31 -1.65
C ALA A 358 58.44 67.16 -1.57
N ARG A 359 57.34 66.64 -2.05
CA ARG A 359 56.02 67.25 -1.99
C ARG A 359 55.10 66.32 -1.21
N ALA A 360 54.73 66.69 0.01
CA ALA A 360 53.74 65.98 0.81
C ALA A 360 52.34 66.42 0.39
N LYS A 361 51.46 65.45 0.07
CA LYS A 361 50.03 65.70 -0.23
C LYS A 361 49.20 65.72 1.04
N LYS A 362 49.74 65.23 2.20
CA LYS A 362 49.15 65.25 3.53
C LYS A 362 50.20 65.65 4.57
N GLN A 363 49.77 66.00 5.74
CA GLN A 363 50.69 66.29 6.86
C GLN A 363 51.52 65.01 7.20
N ILE A 364 52.86 65.16 7.12
CA ILE A 364 53.82 64.13 7.45
C ILE A 364 54.73 64.69 8.54
N GLU A 365 54.76 64.05 9.66
CA GLU A 365 55.53 64.54 10.83
C GLU A 365 57.03 64.45 10.61
N LYS A 366 57.53 63.43 9.90
CA LYS A 366 58.94 63.23 9.66
C LYS A 366 59.19 62.52 8.34
N ILE A 367 60.09 63.08 7.52
CA ILE A 367 60.52 62.46 6.25
C ILE A 367 62.02 62.25 6.35
N LYS A 368 62.49 61.05 6.10
CA LYS A 368 63.91 60.73 5.97
C LYS A 368 64.20 60.46 4.50
N ILE A 369 64.94 61.34 3.88
CA ILE A 369 65.34 61.23 2.47
C ILE A 369 66.80 60.78 2.45
N ILE A 370 67.09 59.70 1.80
CA ILE A 370 68.46 59.20 1.63
C ILE A 370 68.75 59.24 0.11
N ASP A 371 69.72 60.08 -0.28
CA ASP A 371 70.15 60.15 -1.66
C ASP A 371 71.54 59.54 -1.78
N ARG A 372 71.74 58.59 -2.69
CA ARG A 372 73.03 57.98 -2.96
C ARG A 372 73.64 58.56 -4.22
N LEU A 373 74.82 59.11 -4.05
CA LEU A 373 75.56 59.63 -5.17
C LEU A 373 76.57 58.57 -5.62
N PRO A 374 76.95 58.48 -6.95
CA PRO A 374 77.98 57.63 -7.40
C PRO A 374 79.34 57.93 -6.72
N PHE A 375 80.11 56.91 -6.41
CA PHE A 375 81.39 57.05 -5.70
C PHE A 375 82.41 57.94 -6.36
N MET A 376 82.32 58.22 -7.69
CA MET A 376 83.26 59.05 -8.47
C MET A 376 82.96 60.56 -8.35
N VAL A 377 81.90 60.96 -7.59
CA VAL A 377 81.44 62.34 -7.49
C VAL A 377 82.00 62.97 -6.24
N LYS A 378 82.79 64.08 -6.37
CA LYS A 378 83.17 64.89 -5.20
C LYS A 378 82.04 65.79 -4.81
N LEU A 379 81.70 65.81 -3.56
CA LEU A 379 80.65 66.67 -3.00
C LEU A 379 81.20 68.10 -2.72
N TYR A 380 80.54 69.13 -3.23
CA TYR A 380 80.78 70.54 -2.85
C TYR A 380 80.02 70.93 -1.66
N ASP A 381 80.65 71.55 -0.65
CA ASP A 381 80.00 71.93 0.64
C ASP A 381 79.01 73.07 0.55
N LYS A 382 78.50 73.36 -0.63
CA LYS A 382 77.44 74.41 -0.82
C LYS A 382 76.09 73.75 -1.07
N PHE A 383 75.35 73.52 0.01
CA PHE A 383 74.01 73.01 -0.01
C PHE A 383 73.00 74.10 -0.22
N GLY A 384 71.81 73.78 -0.73
CA GLY A 384 70.71 74.67 -0.96
C GLY A 384 70.03 75.16 0.31
N ILE A 385 68.70 75.19 0.31
CA ILE A 385 67.85 75.68 1.40
C ILE A 385 67.96 74.79 2.66
N ILE A 386 68.16 73.49 2.47
CA ILE A 386 68.22 72.47 3.57
C ILE A 386 69.57 71.75 3.46
N THR A 387 70.35 71.76 4.51
CA THR A 387 71.60 71.01 4.62
C THR A 387 71.29 69.53 5.01
N PRO A 388 72.05 68.59 4.46
CA PRO A 388 71.88 67.21 4.92
C PRO A 388 72.32 66.99 6.37
N ASP A 389 71.52 66.27 7.15
CA ASP A 389 71.83 65.97 8.56
C ASP A 389 73.06 65.06 8.72
N LYS A 390 73.33 64.20 7.74
CA LYS A 390 74.49 63.33 7.74
C LYS A 390 74.96 63.15 6.28
N ILE A 391 76.29 63.30 6.11
CA ILE A 391 76.99 62.98 4.89
C ILE A 391 77.92 61.80 5.20
N ASP A 392 77.71 60.70 4.49
CA ASP A 392 78.54 59.51 4.60
C ASP A 392 79.43 59.43 3.33
N LEU A 393 80.67 59.81 3.49
CA LEU A 393 81.67 59.74 2.42
C LEU A 393 82.33 58.36 2.58
N GLN A 394 81.91 57.37 1.79
CA GLN A 394 82.64 56.09 1.62
C GLN A 394 83.67 56.20 0.61
#